data_635de50f74808a4c59024db77164fcce
#
_entry.id   635de50f74808a4c59024db77164fcce
#
_cell.length_a   1.000
_cell.length_b   1.000
_cell.length_c   1.000
_cell.angle_alpha   90.00
_cell.angle_beta   90.00
_cell.angle_gamma   90.00
#
_symmetry.space_group_name_H-M   'P 1'
#
loop_
_entity.id
_entity.type
_entity.pdbx_description
1 polymer ?
#
loop_
_entity_poly.entity_id
_entity_poly.type
_entity_poly.pdbx_seq_one_letter_code
_entity_poly.pdbx_strand_id
1 'polypeptide(L)'
;MCIRDRLFPWGNPSQSNWKSNTYLKLTFSSYTSTTWTWNGSSYARTYYDAYKNSSNGNVHYWIDKNGNQGQITTTTVIALFCEPYVHPLQLPSVKTVGEGRAIILHKGKLLDARWKRGSNLDPFHIVDSNNNILYVPKGKVWISLVPNTKNPSFG
;
A
#
# COMPACT_ATOMS: atom_id res chain seq x y z
N MET A 1 16.28 -1.59 -24.69
CA MET A 1 15.68 -2.77 -24.04
C MET A 1 14.70 -2.25 -23.01
N CYS A 2 13.38 -2.32 -23.27
CA CYS A 2 12.38 -1.92 -22.29
C CYS A 2 12.31 -2.99 -21.21
N ILE A 3 12.86 -2.73 -20.03
CA ILE A 3 12.58 -3.53 -18.84
C ILE A 3 11.09 -3.32 -18.54
N ARG A 4 10.26 -4.27 -18.94
CA ARG A 4 8.87 -4.33 -18.45
C ARG A 4 8.96 -4.75 -17.00
N ASP A 5 8.94 -3.76 -16.12
CA ASP A 5 8.85 -4.00 -14.69
C ASP A 5 7.50 -4.66 -14.39
N ARG A 6 7.53 -5.97 -14.20
CA ARG A 6 6.35 -6.79 -13.90
C ARG A 6 6.19 -6.93 -12.40
N LEU A 7 6.10 -5.80 -11.68
CA LEU A 7 5.92 -5.85 -10.24
C LEU A 7 4.62 -6.58 -9.84
N PHE A 8 3.58 -6.43 -10.67
CA PHE A 8 2.28 -7.12 -10.53
C PHE A 8 1.71 -7.51 -11.89
N PRO A 9 0.78 -8.49 -11.95
CA PRO A 9 -0.09 -8.69 -13.11
C PRO A 9 -1.10 -7.53 -13.17
N TRP A 10 -0.83 -6.55 -14.04
CA TRP A 10 -1.67 -5.36 -14.20
C TRP A 10 -2.89 -5.62 -15.08
N GLY A 11 -4.07 -5.15 -14.66
CA GLY A 11 -5.30 -5.30 -15.41
C GLY A 11 -6.49 -4.59 -14.77
N ASN A 12 -7.69 -4.98 -15.17
CA ASN A 12 -8.93 -4.48 -14.61
C ASN A 12 -9.57 -5.60 -13.77
N PRO A 13 -9.43 -5.60 -12.43
CA PRO A 13 -10.05 -6.61 -11.60
C PRO A 13 -11.56 -6.42 -11.55
N SER A 14 -12.31 -7.53 -11.46
CA SER A 14 -13.69 -7.47 -11.02
C SER A 14 -13.75 -6.98 -9.57
N GLN A 15 -14.59 -6.01 -9.29
CA GLN A 15 -14.78 -5.45 -7.95
C GLN A 15 -16.09 -5.91 -7.28
N SER A 16 -16.69 -7.00 -7.76
CA SER A 16 -17.95 -7.52 -7.21
C SER A 16 -17.87 -7.89 -5.72
N ASN A 17 -16.72 -8.42 -5.29
CA ASN A 17 -16.50 -8.88 -3.93
C ASN A 17 -15.74 -7.86 -3.06
N TRP A 18 -15.50 -6.65 -3.58
CA TRP A 18 -14.83 -5.61 -2.82
C TRP A 18 -15.83 -4.88 -1.92
N LYS A 19 -15.41 -4.55 -0.71
CA LYS A 19 -16.24 -3.82 0.26
C LYS A 19 -16.07 -2.32 0.07
N SER A 20 -17.12 -1.54 0.29
CA SER A 20 -17.02 -0.07 0.36
C SER A 20 -16.06 0.32 1.47
N ASN A 21 -15.25 1.35 1.21
CA ASN A 21 -14.22 1.79 2.14
C ASN A 21 -13.93 3.28 1.97
N THR A 22 -13.83 4.00 3.06
CA THR A 22 -13.55 5.44 3.09
C THR A 22 -12.11 5.76 3.48
N TYR A 23 -11.47 4.92 4.29
CA TYR A 23 -10.09 5.16 4.72
C TYR A 23 -9.32 3.86 5.02
N LEU A 24 -8.00 3.94 4.93
CA LEU A 24 -7.07 2.91 5.39
C LEU A 24 -5.92 3.58 6.15
N LYS A 25 -5.78 3.22 7.43
CA LYS A 25 -4.63 3.60 8.25
C LYS A 25 -3.65 2.44 8.37
N LEU A 26 -2.41 2.69 8.00
CA LEU A 26 -1.28 1.75 8.10
C LEU A 26 -0.32 2.24 9.18
N THR A 27 -0.05 1.40 10.16
CA THR A 27 0.92 1.67 11.23
C THR A 27 2.22 0.94 10.93
N PHE A 28 3.33 1.67 10.88
CA PHE A 28 4.66 1.10 10.64
C PHE A 28 5.43 0.89 11.95
N SER A 29 5.28 1.83 12.88
CA SER A 29 5.90 1.77 14.21
C SER A 29 5.03 2.51 15.22
N SER A 30 5.46 2.58 16.49
CA SER A 30 4.84 3.46 17.49
C SER A 30 4.98 4.95 17.17
N TYR A 31 5.91 5.30 16.27
CA TYR A 31 6.23 6.69 15.92
C TYR A 31 5.63 7.14 14.60
N THR A 32 5.26 6.21 13.70
CA THR A 32 4.84 6.54 12.34
C THR A 32 3.64 5.73 11.88
N SER A 33 2.69 6.44 11.27
CA SER A 33 1.58 5.83 10.54
C SER A 33 1.19 6.68 9.32
N THR A 34 0.47 6.07 8.39
CA THR A 34 -0.06 6.74 7.19
C THR A 34 -1.53 6.44 7.07
N THR A 35 -2.32 7.45 6.72
CA THR A 35 -3.74 7.27 6.42
C THR A 35 -4.02 7.69 4.98
N TRP A 36 -4.74 6.84 4.28
CA TRP A 36 -5.28 7.09 2.95
C TRP A 36 -6.78 7.27 3.06
N THR A 37 -7.30 8.42 2.61
CA THR A 37 -8.72 8.75 2.68
C THR A 37 -9.28 8.94 1.27
N TRP A 38 -10.38 8.28 0.97
CA TRP A 38 -11.10 8.43 -0.31
C TRP A 38 -11.84 9.76 -0.37
N ASN A 39 -11.62 10.55 -1.40
CA ASN A 39 -12.24 11.87 -1.59
C ASN A 39 -13.29 11.90 -2.72
N GLY A 40 -13.73 10.72 -3.20
CA GLY A 40 -14.67 10.61 -4.32
C GLY A 40 -13.99 10.36 -5.68
N SER A 41 -12.69 10.64 -5.83
CA SER A 41 -11.94 10.45 -7.07
C SER A 41 -10.57 9.78 -6.89
N SER A 42 -9.94 9.99 -5.76
CA SER A 42 -8.61 9.48 -5.42
C SER A 42 -8.45 9.28 -3.92
N TYR A 43 -7.38 8.61 -3.52
CA TYR A 43 -6.96 8.48 -2.13
C TYR A 43 -5.95 9.58 -1.81
N ALA A 44 -6.28 10.43 -0.84
CA ALA A 44 -5.42 11.49 -0.34
C ALA A 44 -4.61 10.98 0.86
N ARG A 45 -3.31 11.32 0.89
CA ARG A 45 -2.37 10.83 1.90
C ARG A 45 -2.19 11.83 3.03
N THR A 46 -2.34 11.34 4.26
CA THR A 46 -1.85 12.01 5.48
C THR A 46 -0.88 11.08 6.22
N TYR A 47 -0.06 11.62 7.10
CA TYR A 47 0.86 10.82 7.91
C TYR A 47 0.93 11.36 9.34
N TYR A 48 1.20 10.46 10.27
CA TYR A 48 1.55 10.79 11.65
C TYR A 48 3.03 10.52 11.87
N ASP A 49 3.68 11.46 12.54
CA ASP A 49 5.07 11.38 12.97
C ASP A 49 5.13 11.92 14.40
N ALA A 50 5.49 11.06 15.35
CA ALA A 50 5.52 11.41 16.77
C ALA A 50 6.49 12.58 17.08
N TYR A 51 7.53 12.76 16.27
CA TYR A 51 8.49 13.86 16.43
C TYR A 51 7.99 15.20 15.90
N LYS A 52 6.93 15.21 15.11
CA LYS A 52 6.33 16.42 14.53
C LYS A 52 5.07 16.89 15.26
N ASN A 53 4.74 16.26 16.38
CA ASN A 53 3.68 16.66 17.31
C ASN A 53 2.30 16.90 16.64
N SER A 54 1.89 16.01 15.74
CA SER A 54 0.61 16.12 15.03
C SER A 54 -0.42 15.17 15.61
N SER A 55 -1.40 15.67 16.34
CA SER A 55 -2.51 14.85 16.90
C SER A 55 -3.43 14.25 15.83
N ASN A 56 -3.56 14.87 14.67
CA ASN A 56 -4.56 14.52 13.62
C ASN A 56 -3.96 14.06 12.29
N GLY A 57 -2.65 13.85 12.24
CA GLY A 57 -1.94 13.55 10.99
C GLY A 57 -1.64 14.81 10.16
N ASN A 58 -0.50 14.80 9.50
CA ASN A 58 -0.06 15.88 8.63
C ASN A 58 -0.43 15.55 7.18
N VAL A 59 -0.85 16.55 6.43
CA VAL A 59 -1.00 16.43 4.99
C VAL A 59 0.38 16.15 4.38
N HIS A 60 0.48 15.15 3.53
CA HIS A 60 1.72 14.84 2.81
C HIS A 60 1.72 15.52 1.46
N TYR A 61 2.62 16.50 1.28
CA TYR A 61 2.74 17.28 0.07
C TYR A 61 3.87 16.76 -0.82
N TRP A 62 3.65 16.85 -2.13
CA TRP A 62 4.73 16.87 -3.13
C TRP A 62 5.12 18.33 -3.39
N ILE A 63 6.38 18.57 -3.75
CA ILE A 63 6.90 19.88 -4.15
C ILE A 63 7.68 19.68 -5.44
N ASP A 64 7.39 20.47 -6.46
CA ASP A 64 8.12 20.45 -7.74
C ASP A 64 9.33 21.41 -7.71
N LYS A 65 10.12 21.40 -8.79
CA LYS A 65 11.30 22.25 -8.96
C LYS A 65 11.00 23.76 -8.97
N ASN A 66 9.75 24.15 -9.21
CA ASN A 66 9.30 25.54 -9.24
C ASN A 66 8.68 25.99 -7.90
N GLY A 67 8.66 25.12 -6.88
CA GLY A 67 8.06 25.39 -5.58
C GLY A 67 6.54 25.17 -5.51
N ASN A 68 5.91 24.71 -6.61
CA ASN A 68 4.50 24.32 -6.54
C ASN A 68 4.35 23.08 -5.66
N GLN A 69 3.27 23.05 -4.87
CA GLN A 69 3.00 21.94 -3.98
C GLN A 69 1.54 21.49 -4.07
N GLY A 70 1.31 20.23 -3.76
CA GLY A 70 -0.04 19.67 -3.69
C GLY A 70 -0.03 18.41 -2.83
N GLN A 71 -1.19 18.05 -2.31
CA GLN A 71 -1.31 16.82 -1.51
C GLN A 71 -0.99 15.60 -2.36
N ILE A 72 -0.25 14.65 -1.81
CA ILE A 72 -0.02 13.36 -2.46
C ILE A 72 -1.35 12.61 -2.55
N THR A 73 -1.71 12.24 -3.78
CA THR A 73 -2.90 11.45 -4.09
C THR A 73 -2.54 10.27 -4.99
N THR A 74 -3.35 9.21 -4.95
CA THR A 74 -3.21 8.04 -5.81
C THR A 74 -4.57 7.45 -6.14
N THR A 75 -4.69 6.71 -7.25
CA THR A 75 -5.93 6.01 -7.64
C THR A 75 -6.04 4.64 -7.00
N THR A 76 -4.90 4.05 -6.62
CA THR A 76 -4.83 2.70 -6.04
C THR A 76 -3.81 2.68 -4.92
N VAL A 77 -4.17 2.11 -3.78
CA VAL A 77 -3.25 1.84 -2.67
C VAL A 77 -3.11 0.35 -2.50
N ILE A 78 -1.87 -0.13 -2.37
CA ILE A 78 -1.55 -1.53 -2.08
C ILE A 78 -0.74 -1.57 -0.79
N ALA A 79 -1.22 -2.30 0.21
CA ALA A 79 -0.48 -2.59 1.43
C ALA A 79 -0.13 -4.09 1.45
N LEU A 80 1.16 -4.41 1.47
CA LEU A 80 1.68 -5.76 1.58
C LEU A 80 2.22 -5.95 3.01
N PHE A 81 1.61 -6.85 3.77
CA PHE A 81 2.04 -7.14 5.14
C PHE A 81 3.12 -8.21 5.10
N CYS A 82 4.34 -7.82 5.50
CA CYS A 82 5.56 -8.60 5.36
C CYS A 82 6.20 -8.87 6.72
N GLU A 83 6.87 -10.00 6.87
CA GLU A 83 7.62 -10.34 8.08
C GLU A 83 8.78 -9.36 8.26
N PRO A 84 8.87 -8.65 9.41
CA PRO A 84 9.98 -7.75 9.70
C PRO A 84 11.23 -8.53 10.11
N TYR A 85 12.39 -7.99 9.78
CA TYR A 85 13.67 -8.44 10.29
C TYR A 85 14.64 -7.27 10.45
N VAL A 86 15.71 -7.48 11.21
CA VAL A 86 16.79 -6.50 11.32
C VAL A 86 17.91 -6.91 10.36
N HIS A 87 18.20 -6.03 9.40
CA HIS A 87 19.32 -6.22 8.48
C HIS A 87 20.65 -6.20 9.25
N PRO A 88 21.72 -6.91 8.81
CA PRO A 88 23.04 -6.87 9.46
C PRO A 88 23.60 -5.45 9.68
N LEU A 89 23.19 -4.46 8.88
CA LEU A 89 23.52 -3.04 9.08
C LEU A 89 22.62 -2.33 10.12
N GLN A 90 21.91 -3.07 10.96
CA GLN A 90 20.97 -2.56 12.00
C GLN A 90 19.81 -1.73 11.43
N LEU A 91 19.43 -1.97 10.17
CA LEU A 91 18.31 -1.29 9.52
C LEU A 91 17.03 -2.12 9.61
N PRO A 92 15.89 -1.51 10.01
CA PRO A 92 14.59 -2.16 9.93
C PRO A 92 14.27 -2.55 8.48
N SER A 93 13.95 -3.81 8.24
CA SER A 93 13.68 -4.36 6.93
C SER A 93 12.50 -5.34 6.97
N VAL A 94 11.99 -5.70 5.79
CA VAL A 94 10.92 -6.69 5.67
C VAL A 94 11.23 -7.71 4.59
N LYS A 95 10.82 -8.96 4.79
CA LYS A 95 10.95 -10.03 3.79
C LYS A 95 9.90 -9.84 2.69
N THR A 96 10.35 -9.77 1.45
CA THR A 96 9.50 -9.59 0.25
C THR A 96 9.39 -10.84 -0.61
N VAL A 97 9.95 -11.96 -0.17
CA VAL A 97 9.77 -13.30 -0.73
C VAL A 97 8.99 -14.13 0.25
N GLY A 98 8.03 -14.91 -0.23
CA GLY A 98 7.10 -15.68 0.59
C GLY A 98 5.66 -15.27 0.34
N GLU A 99 4.88 -15.18 1.39
CA GLU A 99 3.47 -14.81 1.33
C GLU A 99 3.02 -14.02 2.56
N GLY A 100 1.92 -13.27 2.44
CA GLY A 100 1.33 -12.52 3.53
C GLY A 100 -0.01 -11.91 3.15
N ARG A 101 -0.60 -11.17 4.09
CA ARG A 101 -1.82 -10.42 3.84
C ARG A 101 -1.56 -9.27 2.86
N ALA A 102 -2.53 -8.97 2.00
CA ALA A 102 -2.54 -7.81 1.13
C ALA A 102 -3.86 -7.07 1.27
N ILE A 103 -3.82 -5.74 1.29
CA ILE A 103 -5.01 -4.89 1.19
C ILE A 103 -4.85 -4.01 -0.03
N ILE A 104 -5.89 -3.98 -0.87
CA ILE A 104 -5.93 -3.11 -2.05
C ILE A 104 -7.11 -2.18 -1.92
N LEU A 105 -6.86 -0.88 -2.10
CA LEU A 105 -7.89 0.14 -2.25
C LEU A 105 -7.95 0.62 -3.69
N HIS A 106 -9.16 0.66 -4.26
CA HIS A 106 -9.41 1.22 -5.59
C HIS A 106 -10.86 1.72 -5.71
N LYS A 107 -11.05 2.95 -6.21
CA LYS A 107 -12.39 3.54 -6.44
C LYS A 107 -13.33 3.47 -5.23
N GLY A 108 -12.84 3.81 -4.04
CA GLY A 108 -13.65 3.79 -2.81
C GLY A 108 -14.00 2.40 -2.30
N LYS A 109 -13.30 1.37 -2.76
CA LYS A 109 -13.51 -0.01 -2.34
C LYS A 109 -12.22 -0.64 -1.84
N LEU A 110 -12.36 -1.64 -0.98
CA LEU A 110 -11.28 -2.41 -0.37
C LEU A 110 -11.41 -3.90 -0.71
N LEU A 111 -10.29 -4.49 -1.09
CA LEU A 111 -10.10 -5.93 -1.16
C LEU A 111 -9.09 -6.35 -0.09
N ASP A 112 -9.49 -7.29 0.77
CA ASP A 112 -8.59 -8.01 1.69
C ASP A 112 -8.23 -9.36 1.06
N ALA A 113 -6.97 -9.57 0.78
CA ALA A 113 -6.46 -10.67 -0.01
C ALA A 113 -5.10 -11.15 0.57
N ARG A 114 -4.38 -11.97 -0.19
CA ARG A 114 -3.02 -12.40 0.14
C ARG A 114 -2.08 -12.07 -1.01
N TRP A 115 -0.82 -11.81 -0.67
CA TRP A 115 0.25 -11.72 -1.66
C TRP A 115 1.15 -12.96 -1.58
N LYS A 116 1.70 -13.33 -2.73
CA LYS A 116 2.71 -14.41 -2.87
C LYS A 116 3.82 -13.96 -3.80
N ARG A 117 5.04 -14.37 -3.50
CA ARG A 117 6.22 -14.12 -4.32
C ARG A 117 7.25 -15.22 -4.10
N GLY A 118 7.63 -15.94 -5.15
CA GLY A 118 8.53 -17.10 -5.06
C GLY A 118 10.00 -16.73 -4.94
N SER A 119 10.43 -15.65 -5.62
CA SER A 119 11.82 -15.18 -5.61
C SER A 119 11.89 -13.65 -5.80
N ASN A 120 13.06 -13.06 -5.61
CA ASN A 120 13.26 -11.62 -5.86
C ASN A 120 13.11 -11.23 -7.34
N LEU A 121 13.14 -12.18 -8.26
CA LEU A 121 12.96 -11.95 -9.69
C LEU A 121 11.50 -12.11 -10.13
N ASP A 122 10.65 -12.69 -9.29
CA ASP A 122 9.24 -12.87 -9.58
C ASP A 122 8.40 -11.63 -9.29
N PRO A 123 7.29 -11.42 -9.99
CA PRO A 123 6.29 -10.42 -9.61
C PRO A 123 5.60 -10.81 -8.30
N PHE A 124 5.03 -9.84 -7.61
CA PHE A 124 4.04 -10.11 -6.58
C PHE A 124 2.74 -10.57 -7.22
N HIS A 125 2.19 -11.67 -6.75
CA HIS A 125 0.85 -12.12 -7.10
C HIS A 125 -0.09 -11.81 -5.94
N ILE A 126 -1.15 -11.09 -6.22
CA ILE A 126 -2.27 -10.98 -5.29
C ILE A 126 -3.21 -12.14 -5.58
N VAL A 127 -3.62 -12.86 -4.56
CA VAL A 127 -4.48 -14.04 -4.69
C VAL A 127 -5.71 -13.94 -3.79
N ASP A 128 -6.82 -14.47 -4.27
CA ASP A 128 -8.05 -14.62 -3.48
C ASP A 128 -7.98 -15.83 -2.53
N SER A 129 -9.07 -16.11 -1.82
CA SER A 129 -9.19 -17.27 -0.91
C SER A 129 -9.02 -18.63 -1.60
N ASN A 130 -9.24 -18.70 -2.92
CA ASN A 130 -9.12 -19.90 -3.74
C ASN A 130 -7.76 -20.00 -4.45
N ASN A 131 -6.81 -19.13 -4.11
CA ASN A 131 -5.50 -18.98 -4.77
C ASN A 131 -5.55 -18.53 -6.24
N ASN A 132 -6.66 -17.98 -6.72
CA ASN A 132 -6.70 -17.39 -8.05
C ASN A 132 -5.94 -16.07 -8.05
N ILE A 133 -5.09 -15.86 -9.08
CA ILE A 133 -4.35 -14.62 -9.25
C ILE A 133 -5.32 -13.51 -9.65
N LEU A 134 -5.25 -12.39 -8.93
CA LEU A 134 -6.03 -11.19 -9.16
C LEU A 134 -5.19 -10.15 -9.90
N TYR A 135 -5.79 -9.48 -10.88
CA TYR A 135 -5.15 -8.34 -11.53
C TYR A 135 -5.16 -7.13 -10.61
N VAL A 136 -4.07 -6.38 -10.64
CA VAL A 136 -3.95 -5.10 -9.94
C VAL A 136 -4.36 -3.96 -10.88
N PRO A 137 -5.19 -3.00 -10.44
CA PRO A 137 -5.62 -1.89 -11.28
C PRO A 137 -4.44 -1.09 -11.82
N LYS A 138 -4.50 -0.76 -13.12
CA LYS A 138 -3.55 0.16 -13.76
C LYS A 138 -3.77 1.60 -13.28
N GLY A 139 -2.75 2.43 -13.37
CA GLY A 139 -2.82 3.85 -13.07
C GLY A 139 -1.76 4.28 -12.06
N LYS A 140 -2.06 5.35 -11.33
CA LYS A 140 -1.20 5.86 -10.27
C LYS A 140 -1.37 4.98 -9.03
N VAL A 141 -0.35 4.22 -8.68
CA VAL A 141 -0.37 3.23 -7.61
C VAL A 141 0.62 3.61 -6.52
N TRP A 142 0.20 3.52 -5.27
CA TRP A 142 1.08 3.61 -4.11
C TRP A 142 1.20 2.25 -3.43
N ILE A 143 2.42 1.77 -3.23
CA ILE A 143 2.69 0.49 -2.58
C ILE A 143 3.35 0.76 -1.23
N SER A 144 2.83 0.12 -0.18
CA SER A 144 3.39 0.16 1.17
C SER A 144 3.77 -1.26 1.61
N LEU A 145 5.01 -1.44 2.04
CA LEU A 145 5.46 -2.64 2.74
C LEU A 145 5.26 -2.40 4.24
N VAL A 146 4.38 -3.15 4.86
CA VAL A 146 3.95 -2.95 6.25
C VAL A 146 4.42 -4.14 7.09
N PRO A 147 5.00 -3.94 8.28
CA PRO A 147 5.29 -5.05 9.18
C PRO A 147 4.02 -5.84 9.52
N ASN A 148 4.03 -7.17 9.34
CA ASN A 148 2.87 -8.02 9.60
C ASN A 148 2.51 -8.12 11.09
N THR A 149 3.35 -7.58 11.97
CA THR A 149 3.09 -7.42 13.42
C THR A 149 2.17 -6.22 13.72
N LYS A 150 1.81 -5.41 12.71
CA LYS A 150 0.95 -4.24 12.83
C LYS A 150 -0.39 -4.47 12.15
N ASN A 151 -1.47 -4.17 12.86
CA ASN A 151 -2.82 -4.27 12.33
C ASN A 151 -3.22 -2.97 11.63
N PRO A 152 -3.83 -3.03 10.44
CA PRO A 152 -4.43 -1.88 9.79
C PRO A 152 -5.76 -1.52 10.46
N SER A 153 -6.17 -0.26 10.32
CA SER A 153 -7.53 0.21 10.62
C SER A 153 -8.16 0.75 9.34
N PHE A 154 -9.39 0.40 9.08
CA PHE A 154 -10.13 0.83 7.87
C PHE A 154 -11.63 0.84 8.11
N GLY A 155 -12.38 1.62 7.29
CA GLY A 155 -13.84 1.75 7.35
C GLY A 155 -14.42 2.54 6.17
#